data_d7572acdc188a1404d667989f8963a0f
#
_entry.id   d7572acdc188a1404d667989f8963a0f
#
_cell.length_a   1.000
_cell.length_b   1.000
_cell.length_c   1.000
_cell.angle_alpha   90.00
_cell.angle_beta   90.00
_cell.angle_gamma   90.00
#
_symmetry.space_group_name_H-M   'P 1'
#
loop_
_entity.id
_entity.type
_entity.pdbx_description
1 polymer ?
#
loop_
_entity_poly.entity_id
_entity_poly.type
_entity_poly.pdbx_seq_one_letter_code
_entity_poly.pdbx_strand_id
1 'polypeptide(L)'
;EKVTNNIRNNITNSVTNSVTNSVTNSVEINKNKEPITISVRNGSLRETVLGICRSYGISVIGVESLKGNITATVKGESPEEVIKELGRIYHFSVSKQHNTLLIESDETVLENRELYILSPEHLPAESLKTVMGTVVKNDKMAVLSEQNEVIMHLTSGEKRRIETLVRAIDKEPKQVQLEATIIAMEQSYAKEQGFRWSWLSLTGHGEDKTNSYGAVTFGKTPSGEAYKFFVKPELSLMESSGKAVLIAKPSIMALNGETAHILIGERIPVIEESEVNGERKRSTRYEEVGIKLNYTPIITADGGVDAKIHAEVSTPIMVSEMKAYKISTRQAHTRVRLQQGEVLVIGGLMDNRDQHQIQKVPILGDIPLLGKLFRHSRKSKDSVEMLMLVRAT
;
A
#
# COMPACT_ATOMS: atom_id res chain seq x y z
N GLU A 1 35.47 33.69 63.84
CA GLU A 1 36.06 32.37 64.20
C GLU A 1 35.21 31.25 63.61
N LYS A 2 35.34 30.99 62.39
CA LYS A 2 35.01 29.73 61.77
C LYS A 2 35.97 29.56 60.56
N VAL A 3 37.04 28.88 60.83
CA VAL A 3 37.96 28.40 59.80
C VAL A 3 37.22 27.32 59.04
N THR A 4 36.74 27.67 57.88
CA THR A 4 36.19 26.70 56.94
C THR A 4 37.36 26.04 56.22
N ASN A 5 37.73 24.85 56.66
CA ASN A 5 38.68 23.99 56.00
C ASN A 5 38.11 23.56 54.65
N ASN A 6 38.50 24.26 53.62
CA ASN A 6 38.36 23.83 52.23
C ASN A 6 39.50 22.81 51.92
N ILE A 7 39.30 21.56 52.36
CA ILE A 7 40.16 20.46 51.94
C ILE A 7 39.76 20.06 50.53
N ARG A 8 40.42 20.61 49.55
CA ARG A 8 40.42 20.08 48.19
C ARG A 8 41.17 18.74 48.22
N ASN A 9 40.42 17.66 48.35
CA ASN A 9 40.97 16.31 48.19
C ASN A 9 41.20 16.01 46.70
N ASN A 10 42.26 16.49 46.13
CA ASN A 10 42.84 15.94 44.93
C ASN A 10 43.56 14.64 45.32
N ILE A 11 42.89 13.51 45.14
CA ILE A 11 43.54 12.23 45.34
C ILE A 11 44.21 11.85 44.02
N THR A 12 45.48 12.12 43.92
CA THR A 12 46.36 11.61 42.87
C THR A 12 46.74 10.20 43.27
N ASN A 13 46.04 9.20 42.79
CA ASN A 13 46.46 7.83 42.97
C ASN A 13 47.48 7.47 41.87
N SER A 14 48.76 7.64 42.17
CA SER A 14 49.84 7.04 41.40
C SER A 14 49.94 5.56 41.77
N VAL A 15 49.49 4.67 40.92
CA VAL A 15 49.74 3.24 41.08
C VAL A 15 51.11 2.99 40.53
N THR A 16 52.14 2.92 41.41
CA THR A 16 53.46 2.49 41.08
C THR A 16 53.53 0.96 41.14
N ASN A 17 53.42 0.30 40.01
CA ASN A 17 53.74 -1.11 39.90
C ASN A 17 55.29 -1.24 39.88
N SER A 18 55.86 -1.70 40.98
CA SER A 18 57.27 -2.11 41.07
C SER A 18 57.47 -3.50 40.43
N VAL A 19 57.54 -3.52 39.11
CA VAL A 19 58.26 -4.56 38.37
C VAL A 19 58.84 -3.88 37.14
N THR A 20 60.15 -3.62 37.19
CA THR A 20 61.08 -3.35 36.11
C THR A 20 60.51 -3.21 34.70
N ASN A 21 60.02 -2.01 34.42
CA ASN A 21 60.17 -1.24 33.18
C ASN A 21 59.29 0.02 33.29
N SER A 22 59.92 1.16 33.21
CA SER A 22 59.36 2.51 33.40
C SER A 22 58.18 2.84 32.46
N VAL A 23 56.96 2.55 32.90
CA VAL A 23 55.73 3.14 32.31
C VAL A 23 54.91 3.67 33.47
N THR A 24 54.91 4.98 33.67
CA THR A 24 54.12 5.67 34.67
C THR A 24 52.67 5.77 34.18
N ASN A 25 51.81 4.90 34.66
CA ASN A 25 50.36 5.03 34.45
C ASN A 25 49.78 6.01 35.49
N SER A 26 49.50 7.23 35.10
CA SER A 26 48.76 8.19 35.96
C SER A 26 47.26 8.19 35.55
N VAL A 27 46.40 7.83 36.50
CA VAL A 27 44.94 7.98 36.39
C VAL A 27 44.57 9.18 37.26
N GLU A 28 44.18 10.28 36.64
CA GLU A 28 43.63 11.45 37.35
C GLU A 28 42.12 11.38 37.47
N ILE A 29 41.59 11.37 38.67
CA ILE A 29 40.15 11.26 38.97
C ILE A 29 39.65 12.47 39.78
N ASN A 30 38.69 13.21 39.23
CA ASN A 30 38.08 14.38 39.90
C ASN A 30 36.68 14.03 40.45
N LYS A 31 36.47 14.24 41.75
CA LYS A 31 35.31 13.75 42.54
C LYS A 31 34.20 14.76 42.82
N ASN A 32 34.19 15.95 42.30
CA ASN A 32 33.14 16.94 42.57
C ASN A 32 32.12 16.92 41.42
N LYS A 33 30.84 17.13 41.68
CA LYS A 33 29.63 17.24 40.79
C LYS A 33 29.83 17.73 39.34
N GLU A 34 31.10 17.79 38.88
CA GLU A 34 31.53 18.04 37.51
C GLU A 34 31.71 16.70 36.78
N PRO A 35 31.57 16.67 35.48
CA PRO A 35 31.70 15.43 34.68
C PRO A 35 33.06 14.79 34.97
N ILE A 36 33.02 13.49 35.23
CA ILE A 36 34.22 12.69 35.51
C ILE A 36 35.06 12.65 34.25
N THR A 37 36.33 13.08 34.35
CA THR A 37 37.28 13.02 33.25
C THR A 37 38.38 12.03 33.61
N ILE A 38 38.55 11.03 32.76
CA ILE A 38 39.60 10.01 32.91
C ILE A 38 40.49 10.10 31.70
N SER A 39 41.82 10.32 31.96
CA SER A 39 42.84 10.40 30.94
C SER A 39 43.87 9.29 31.18
N VAL A 40 44.05 8.46 30.17
CA VAL A 40 44.97 7.33 30.22
C VAL A 40 45.90 7.42 29.01
N ARG A 41 47.19 7.21 29.22
CA ARG A 41 48.20 7.13 28.14
C ARG A 41 48.91 5.80 28.20
N ASN A 42 48.79 5.01 27.17
CA ASN A 42 49.41 3.69 27.01
C ASN A 42 49.23 2.77 28.24
N GLY A 43 48.04 2.84 28.88
CA GLY A 43 47.72 2.01 30.03
C GLY A 43 47.02 0.71 29.61
N SER A 44 47.09 -0.32 30.45
CA SER A 44 46.30 -1.54 30.25
C SER A 44 44.83 -1.24 30.38
N LEU A 45 44.03 -1.69 29.42
CA LEU A 45 42.55 -1.54 29.44
C LEU A 45 41.97 -2.17 30.70
N ARG A 46 42.42 -3.37 31.07
CA ARG A 46 42.03 -4.09 32.28
C ARG A 46 42.29 -3.27 33.54
N GLU A 47 43.55 -2.80 33.71
CA GLU A 47 43.92 -2.04 34.91
C GLU A 47 43.19 -0.68 34.97
N THR A 48 42.91 -0.07 33.85
CA THR A 48 42.15 1.18 33.79
C THR A 48 40.71 0.98 34.30
N VAL A 49 40.03 -0.05 33.82
CA VAL A 49 38.65 -0.35 34.27
C VAL A 49 38.64 -0.77 35.74
N LEU A 50 39.55 -1.61 36.17
CA LEU A 50 39.72 -1.96 37.58
C LEU A 50 39.98 -0.72 38.47
N GLY A 51 40.88 0.18 38.04
CA GLY A 51 41.16 1.43 38.75
C GLY A 51 39.93 2.34 38.91
N ILE A 52 39.16 2.49 37.85
CA ILE A 52 37.87 3.23 37.91
C ILE A 52 36.92 2.59 38.92
N CYS A 53 36.68 1.28 38.79
CA CYS A 53 35.76 0.56 39.69
C CYS A 53 36.22 0.65 41.16
N ARG A 54 37.49 0.46 41.46
CA ARG A 54 38.03 0.58 42.83
C ARG A 54 37.87 2.00 43.40
N SER A 55 38.13 3.02 42.57
CA SER A 55 38.08 4.41 43.05
C SER A 55 36.68 4.85 43.44
N TYR A 56 35.65 4.23 42.84
CA TYR A 56 34.26 4.53 43.10
C TYR A 56 33.48 3.46 43.88
N GLY A 57 34.20 2.43 44.39
CA GLY A 57 33.59 1.38 45.20
C GLY A 57 32.59 0.50 44.44
N ILE A 58 32.77 0.32 43.14
CA ILE A 58 31.95 -0.49 42.28
C ILE A 58 32.53 -1.88 42.16
N SER A 59 31.76 -2.91 42.43
CA SER A 59 32.19 -4.29 42.18
C SER A 59 32.17 -4.57 40.68
N VAL A 60 33.18 -5.31 40.19
CA VAL A 60 33.26 -5.65 38.75
C VAL A 60 33.65 -7.12 38.58
N ILE A 61 33.08 -7.78 37.61
CA ILE A 61 33.31 -9.17 37.22
C ILE A 61 33.63 -9.21 35.72
N GLY A 62 34.46 -10.10 35.26
CA GLY A 62 34.78 -10.32 33.85
C GLY A 62 35.92 -9.43 33.30
N VAL A 63 36.60 -8.67 34.14
CA VAL A 63 37.67 -7.75 33.71
C VAL A 63 38.90 -8.49 33.15
N GLU A 64 39.08 -9.77 33.51
CA GLU A 64 40.13 -10.62 33.00
C GLU A 64 40.10 -10.83 31.49
N SER A 65 38.92 -10.71 30.91
CA SER A 65 38.67 -10.85 29.46
C SER A 65 39.18 -9.65 28.64
N LEU A 66 39.43 -8.49 29.32
CA LEU A 66 39.91 -7.28 28.65
C LEU A 66 41.40 -7.37 28.33
N LYS A 67 41.73 -7.26 27.05
CA LYS A 67 43.10 -7.27 26.52
C LYS A 67 43.41 -5.94 25.82
N GLY A 68 44.69 -5.60 25.73
CA GLY A 68 45.18 -4.44 24.99
C GLY A 68 45.48 -3.21 25.83
N ASN A 69 46.07 -2.21 25.18
CA ASN A 69 46.46 -0.94 25.79
C ASN A 69 45.52 0.18 25.33
N ILE A 70 45.27 1.11 26.22
CA ILE A 70 44.40 2.24 25.99
C ILE A 70 45.19 3.55 26.04
N THR A 71 44.89 4.44 25.08
CA THR A 71 45.26 5.86 25.15
C THR A 71 43.99 6.64 24.81
N ALA A 72 43.34 7.17 25.84
CA ALA A 72 42.07 7.89 25.67
C ALA A 72 41.87 8.90 26.80
N THR A 73 41.12 9.94 26.49
CA THR A 73 40.51 10.86 27.48
C THR A 73 39.00 10.78 27.33
N VAL A 74 38.32 10.25 28.34
CA VAL A 74 36.91 10.02 28.34
C VAL A 74 36.24 10.87 29.44
N LYS A 75 35.10 11.48 29.11
CA LYS A 75 34.30 12.26 30.04
C LYS A 75 32.90 11.62 30.16
N GLY A 76 32.35 11.60 31.38
CA GLY A 76 31.01 11.10 31.65
C GLY A 76 30.48 11.65 32.98
N GLU A 77 29.17 11.61 33.14
CA GLU A 77 28.51 12.07 34.38
C GLU A 77 28.66 11.06 35.53
N SER A 78 28.90 9.79 35.17
CA SER A 78 29.09 8.70 36.13
C SER A 78 30.23 7.77 35.71
N PRO A 79 30.86 7.05 36.71
CA PRO A 79 31.87 6.04 36.40
C PRO A 79 31.38 4.96 35.44
N GLU A 80 30.09 4.57 35.58
CA GLU A 80 29.45 3.57 34.73
C GLU A 80 29.35 4.03 33.30
N GLU A 81 29.04 5.29 33.06
CA GLU A 81 28.96 5.89 31.75
C GLU A 81 30.33 5.93 31.06
N VAL A 82 31.38 6.32 31.83
CA VAL A 82 32.74 6.30 31.31
C VAL A 82 33.16 4.89 30.92
N ILE A 83 32.87 3.86 31.73
CA ILE A 83 33.18 2.48 31.42
C ILE A 83 32.38 1.98 30.21
N LYS A 84 31.10 2.37 30.07
CA LYS A 84 30.28 2.05 28.88
C LYS A 84 30.84 2.68 27.63
N GLU A 85 31.30 3.91 27.69
CA GLU A 85 31.90 4.60 26.54
C GLU A 85 33.21 3.95 26.14
N LEU A 86 34.03 3.51 27.12
CA LEU A 86 35.19 2.69 26.85
C LEU A 86 34.83 1.35 26.20
N GLY A 87 33.75 0.70 26.65
CA GLY A 87 33.21 -0.51 26.06
C GLY A 87 32.84 -0.35 24.61
N ARG A 88 32.23 0.77 24.25
CA ARG A 88 31.87 1.10 22.86
C ARG A 88 33.07 1.24 21.95
N ILE A 89 34.18 1.85 22.47
CA ILE A 89 35.41 2.10 21.68
C ILE A 89 36.25 0.84 21.58
N TYR A 90 36.35 0.04 22.65
CA TYR A 90 37.24 -1.12 22.75
C TYR A 90 36.49 -2.47 22.65
N HIS A 91 35.26 -2.48 22.15
CA HIS A 91 34.46 -3.66 21.84
C HIS A 91 34.25 -4.62 23.01
N PHE A 92 33.80 -4.08 24.16
CA PHE A 92 33.30 -4.88 25.26
C PHE A 92 31.95 -4.37 25.78
N SER A 93 31.11 -5.25 26.23
CA SER A 93 29.80 -4.91 26.79
C SER A 93 29.88 -4.72 28.30
N VAL A 94 29.08 -3.79 28.82
CA VAL A 94 28.99 -3.49 30.26
C VAL A 94 27.54 -3.57 30.66
N SER A 95 27.21 -4.49 31.54
CA SER A 95 25.90 -4.61 32.16
C SER A 95 26.00 -4.43 33.69
N LYS A 96 24.97 -3.80 34.29
CA LYS A 96 24.92 -3.58 35.75
C LYS A 96 23.90 -4.50 36.36
N GLN A 97 24.32 -5.24 37.41
CA GLN A 97 23.43 -6.00 38.28
C GLN A 97 23.64 -5.50 39.72
N HIS A 98 22.64 -4.82 40.28
CA HIS A 98 22.73 -4.17 41.60
C HIS A 98 23.92 -3.19 41.66
N ASN A 99 24.94 -3.47 42.45
CA ASN A 99 26.16 -2.67 42.57
C ASN A 99 27.36 -3.30 41.88
N THR A 100 27.16 -4.30 41.01
CA THR A 100 28.22 -5.00 40.32
C THR A 100 28.12 -4.75 38.82
N LEU A 101 29.25 -4.39 38.20
CA LEU A 101 29.38 -4.31 36.74
C LEU A 101 29.86 -5.65 36.21
N LEU A 102 29.13 -6.20 35.25
CA LEU A 102 29.56 -7.35 34.48
C LEU A 102 30.17 -6.86 33.15
N ILE A 103 31.40 -7.24 32.88
CA ILE A 103 32.12 -6.91 31.67
C ILE A 103 32.30 -8.17 30.85
N GLU A 104 31.89 -8.11 29.59
CA GLU A 104 32.01 -9.21 28.63
C GLU A 104 32.76 -8.69 27.38
N SER A 105 33.91 -9.25 27.05
CA SER A 105 34.61 -8.95 25.80
C SER A 105 34.02 -9.79 24.65
N ASP A 106 34.22 -9.34 23.40
CA ASP A 106 33.73 -10.08 22.24
C ASP A 106 34.23 -11.52 22.15
N GLU A 107 35.43 -11.80 22.71
CA GLU A 107 35.96 -13.17 22.76
C GLU A 107 35.26 -14.06 23.79
N THR A 108 34.97 -13.55 24.99
CA THR A 108 34.23 -14.27 26.03
C THR A 108 32.74 -14.42 25.69
N VAL A 109 32.23 -13.51 24.90
CA VAL A 109 30.84 -13.53 24.37
C VAL A 109 30.62 -14.76 23.46
N LEU A 110 31.65 -15.24 22.77
CA LEU A 110 31.54 -16.44 21.92
C LEU A 110 31.44 -17.74 22.73
N GLU A 111 32.00 -17.79 23.91
CA GLU A 111 32.04 -18.99 24.78
C GLU A 111 30.80 -19.13 25.68
N ASN A 112 30.08 -18.02 25.97
CA ASN A 112 28.95 -17.98 26.91
C ASN A 112 27.60 -17.74 26.22
N ARG A 113 27.41 -18.29 25.01
CA ARG A 113 26.10 -18.22 24.33
C ARG A 113 25.23 -19.40 24.71
N GLU A 114 24.02 -19.12 25.13
CA GLU A 114 23.01 -20.11 25.45
C GLU A 114 21.95 -20.19 24.33
N LEU A 115 21.43 -21.39 24.15
CA LEU A 115 20.26 -21.61 23.29
C LEU A 115 19.06 -20.96 23.92
N TYR A 116 18.40 -20.08 23.18
CA TYR A 116 17.17 -19.42 23.59
C TYR A 116 16.09 -19.64 22.54
N ILE A 117 14.91 -20.07 22.97
CA ILE A 117 13.74 -20.24 22.12
C ILE A 117 12.72 -19.17 22.50
N LEU A 118 12.26 -18.44 21.51
CA LEU A 118 11.25 -17.40 21.64
C LEU A 118 10.02 -17.77 20.83
N SER A 119 8.87 -17.87 21.49
CA SER A 119 7.56 -18.07 20.86
C SER A 119 6.76 -16.78 20.99
N PRO A 120 6.62 -16.00 19.90
CA PRO A 120 5.82 -14.78 19.92
C PRO A 120 4.33 -15.09 20.11
N GLU A 121 3.62 -14.20 20.81
CA GLU A 121 2.19 -14.36 21.09
C GLU A 121 1.30 -13.88 19.92
N HIS A 122 1.71 -12.83 19.21
CA HIS A 122 0.87 -12.16 18.21
C HIS A 122 1.51 -12.04 16.84
N LEU A 123 2.84 -11.84 16.77
CA LEU A 123 3.52 -11.64 15.50
C LEU A 123 4.05 -12.96 14.90
N PRO A 124 4.11 -13.07 13.56
CA PRO A 124 4.82 -14.16 12.92
C PRO A 124 6.32 -14.14 13.26
N ALA A 125 6.90 -15.30 13.53
CA ALA A 125 8.32 -15.46 13.86
C ALA A 125 9.26 -14.91 12.78
N GLU A 126 8.88 -15.00 11.49
CA GLU A 126 9.64 -14.43 10.38
C GLU A 126 9.72 -12.89 10.43
N SER A 127 8.61 -12.24 10.79
CA SER A 127 8.55 -10.79 10.96
C SER A 127 9.44 -10.34 12.12
N LEU A 128 9.39 -11.08 13.23
CA LEU A 128 10.25 -10.84 14.39
C LEU A 128 11.73 -11.03 14.08
N LYS A 129 12.11 -12.07 13.35
CA LYS A 129 13.51 -12.29 12.93
C LYS A 129 14.08 -11.09 12.20
N THR A 130 13.28 -10.50 11.29
CA THR A 130 13.69 -9.31 10.54
C THR A 130 14.02 -8.14 11.46
N VAL A 131 13.17 -7.89 12.46
CA VAL A 131 13.38 -6.80 13.42
C VAL A 131 14.52 -7.12 14.39
N MET A 132 14.59 -8.34 14.89
CA MET A 132 15.65 -8.78 15.80
C MET A 132 17.04 -8.79 15.13
N GLY A 133 17.11 -8.87 13.79
CA GLY A 133 18.34 -8.72 13.01
C GLY A 133 19.09 -7.41 13.24
N THR A 134 18.42 -6.39 13.80
CA THR A 134 19.06 -5.12 14.24
C THR A 134 19.86 -5.27 15.54
N VAL A 135 19.55 -6.28 16.33
CA VAL A 135 20.18 -6.55 17.65
C VAL A 135 21.15 -7.71 17.58
N VAL A 136 20.80 -8.75 16.83
CA VAL A 136 21.57 -9.99 16.70
C VAL A 136 21.73 -10.32 15.21
N LYS A 137 22.90 -10.80 14.82
CA LYS A 137 23.17 -11.20 13.42
C LYS A 137 22.25 -12.35 12.99
N ASN A 138 21.75 -12.31 11.77
CA ASN A 138 20.83 -13.29 11.23
C ASN A 138 21.39 -14.73 11.16
N ASP A 139 22.72 -14.89 11.08
CA ASP A 139 23.39 -16.19 11.10
C ASP A 139 23.28 -16.95 12.44
N LYS A 140 22.85 -16.24 13.49
CA LYS A 140 22.65 -16.80 14.84
C LYS A 140 21.19 -17.04 15.19
N MET A 141 20.28 -16.91 14.21
CA MET A 141 18.84 -17.05 14.38
C MET A 141 18.26 -18.01 13.34
N ALA A 142 17.53 -19.00 13.79
CA ALA A 142 16.74 -19.89 12.95
C ALA A 142 15.25 -19.73 13.28
N VAL A 143 14.39 -19.78 12.27
CA VAL A 143 12.93 -19.72 12.45
C VAL A 143 12.33 -21.07 12.15
N LEU A 144 11.47 -21.53 13.04
CA LEU A 144 10.58 -22.66 12.86
C LEU A 144 9.17 -22.13 12.55
N SER A 145 8.90 -21.92 11.26
CA SER A 145 7.66 -21.29 10.81
C SER A 145 6.42 -22.08 11.19
N GLU A 146 6.50 -23.41 11.21
CA GLU A 146 5.37 -24.29 11.59
C GLU A 146 4.97 -24.17 13.06
N GLN A 147 5.94 -23.86 13.93
CA GLN A 147 5.73 -23.72 15.38
C GLN A 147 5.65 -22.26 15.82
N ASN A 148 5.84 -21.32 14.90
CA ASN A 148 5.95 -19.90 15.17
C ASN A 148 7.03 -19.58 16.23
N GLU A 149 8.22 -20.18 16.10
CA GLU A 149 9.30 -20.03 17.06
C GLU A 149 10.57 -19.50 16.39
N VAL A 150 11.35 -18.73 17.15
CA VAL A 150 12.69 -18.29 16.77
C VAL A 150 13.71 -18.90 17.74
N ILE A 151 14.62 -19.68 17.20
CA ILE A 151 15.73 -20.29 17.95
C ILE A 151 16.96 -19.41 17.77
N MET A 152 17.61 -19.06 18.87
CA MET A 152 18.74 -18.14 18.86
C MET A 152 19.84 -18.61 19.80
N HIS A 153 21.10 -18.35 19.43
CA HIS A 153 22.24 -18.44 20.32
C HIS A 153 22.61 -17.04 20.83
N LEU A 154 22.28 -16.75 22.08
CA LEU A 154 22.34 -15.42 22.68
C LEU A 154 23.25 -15.37 23.90
N THR A 155 23.91 -14.23 24.08
CA THR A 155 24.48 -13.84 25.37
C THR A 155 23.40 -13.30 26.29
N SER A 156 23.66 -13.26 27.58
CA SER A 156 22.72 -12.69 28.58
C SER A 156 22.36 -11.22 28.29
N GLY A 157 23.29 -10.46 27.71
CA GLY A 157 23.05 -9.07 27.30
C GLY A 157 22.16 -8.94 26.06
N GLU A 158 22.38 -9.78 25.05
CA GLU A 158 21.54 -9.85 23.85
C GLU A 158 20.13 -10.31 24.18
N LYS A 159 20.00 -11.34 25.02
CA LYS A 159 18.72 -11.87 25.51
C LYS A 159 17.84 -10.77 26.11
N ARG A 160 18.38 -9.99 27.07
CA ARG A 160 17.62 -8.88 27.69
C ARG A 160 17.17 -7.81 26.69
N ARG A 161 18.02 -7.47 25.71
CA ARG A 161 17.66 -6.51 24.67
C ARG A 161 16.53 -7.04 23.79
N ILE A 162 16.61 -8.31 23.39
CA ILE A 162 15.57 -8.98 22.61
C ILE A 162 14.26 -9.06 23.39
N GLU A 163 14.27 -9.49 24.64
CA GLU A 163 13.06 -9.54 25.47
C GLU A 163 12.40 -8.15 25.59
N THR A 164 13.19 -7.11 25.78
CA THR A 164 12.66 -5.73 25.84
C THR A 164 12.07 -5.30 24.51
N LEU A 165 12.74 -5.60 23.40
CA LEU A 165 12.27 -5.30 22.04
C LEU A 165 10.96 -6.04 21.74
N VAL A 166 10.92 -7.37 21.98
CA VAL A 166 9.74 -8.20 21.72
C VAL A 166 8.55 -7.73 22.52
N ARG A 167 8.69 -7.47 23.83
CA ARG A 167 7.60 -6.90 24.64
C ARG A 167 7.06 -5.56 24.12
N ALA A 168 7.89 -4.79 23.44
CA ALA A 168 7.47 -3.50 22.87
C ALA A 168 6.68 -3.66 21.56
N ILE A 169 7.01 -4.67 20.73
CA ILE A 169 6.47 -4.82 19.37
C ILE A 169 5.45 -5.97 19.23
N ASP A 170 5.55 -7.03 20.05
CA ASP A 170 4.64 -8.17 20.01
C ASP A 170 3.33 -7.80 20.72
N LYS A 171 2.46 -7.15 19.98
CA LYS A 171 1.15 -6.67 20.45
C LYS A 171 0.07 -7.19 19.52
N GLU A 172 -1.12 -7.38 20.08
CA GLU A 172 -2.29 -7.80 19.32
C GLU A 172 -2.52 -6.87 18.09
N PRO A 173 -2.53 -7.44 16.87
CA PRO A 173 -2.73 -6.64 15.67
C PRO A 173 -4.17 -6.14 15.62
N LYS A 174 -4.33 -4.84 15.40
CA LYS A 174 -5.64 -4.23 15.21
C LYS A 174 -6.18 -4.56 13.83
N GLN A 175 -7.51 -4.70 13.74
CA GLN A 175 -8.24 -4.94 12.51
C GLN A 175 -9.09 -3.72 12.15
N VAL A 176 -9.31 -3.52 10.85
CA VAL A 176 -10.17 -2.45 10.35
C VAL A 176 -11.06 -3.02 9.25
N GLN A 177 -12.35 -2.82 9.38
CA GLN A 177 -13.33 -3.14 8.36
C GLN A 177 -13.49 -1.95 7.42
N LEU A 178 -13.43 -2.21 6.11
CA LEU A 178 -13.81 -1.25 5.08
C LEU A 178 -15.14 -1.65 4.46
N GLU A 179 -16.07 -0.71 4.42
CA GLU A 179 -17.28 -0.79 3.64
C GLU A 179 -17.17 0.18 2.47
N ALA A 180 -17.29 -0.32 1.24
CA ALA A 180 -17.40 0.51 0.06
C ALA A 180 -18.85 0.50 -0.43
N THR A 181 -19.35 1.64 -0.90
CA THR A 181 -20.67 1.75 -1.54
C THR A 181 -20.48 2.38 -2.90
N ILE A 182 -20.86 1.64 -3.94
CA ILE A 182 -20.77 2.06 -5.33
C ILE A 182 -22.19 2.18 -5.86
N ILE A 183 -22.58 3.38 -6.24
CA ILE A 183 -23.89 3.69 -6.80
C ILE A 183 -23.66 4.13 -8.23
N ALA A 184 -24.27 3.45 -9.18
CA ALA A 184 -24.31 3.87 -10.58
C ALA A 184 -25.77 3.99 -11.04
N MET A 185 -26.11 5.13 -11.60
CA MET A 185 -27.43 5.41 -12.12
C MET A 185 -27.29 5.73 -13.61
N GLU A 186 -28.01 4.98 -14.43
CA GLU A 186 -28.09 5.21 -15.87
C GLU A 186 -29.53 5.57 -16.21
N GLN A 187 -29.70 6.67 -16.91
CA GLN A 187 -31.00 7.10 -17.40
C GLN A 187 -30.90 7.34 -18.90
N SER A 188 -31.73 6.66 -19.67
CA SER A 188 -31.81 6.83 -21.11
C SER A 188 -33.21 7.30 -21.51
N TYR A 189 -33.25 8.24 -22.45
CA TYR A 189 -34.45 8.72 -23.06
C TYR A 189 -34.22 8.82 -24.56
N ALA A 190 -35.09 8.18 -25.34
CA ALA A 190 -35.06 8.26 -26.79
C ALA A 190 -36.44 8.59 -27.34
N LYS A 191 -36.49 9.56 -28.22
CA LYS A 191 -37.69 9.95 -28.93
C LYS A 191 -37.40 10.06 -30.42
N GLU A 192 -38.19 9.34 -31.19
CA GLU A 192 -38.09 9.31 -32.64
C GLU A 192 -39.47 9.66 -33.23
N GLN A 193 -39.52 10.67 -34.10
CA GLN A 193 -40.77 11.08 -34.70
C GLN A 193 -40.56 11.66 -36.10
N GLY A 194 -41.49 11.37 -36.99
CA GLY A 194 -41.52 11.94 -38.33
C GLY A 194 -41.50 10.90 -39.44
N PHE A 195 -41.43 11.39 -40.63
CA PHE A 195 -41.39 10.57 -41.81
C PHE A 195 -39.95 10.39 -42.29
N ARG A 196 -39.55 9.13 -42.45
CA ARG A 196 -38.29 8.77 -43.13
C ARG A 196 -38.60 8.52 -44.59
N TRP A 197 -37.97 9.29 -45.47
CA TRP A 197 -38.08 9.16 -46.88
C TRP A 197 -36.92 8.39 -47.46
N SER A 198 -37.16 7.18 -47.99
CA SER A 198 -36.16 6.40 -48.67
C SER A 198 -36.33 6.50 -50.19
N TRP A 199 -35.24 6.71 -50.89
CA TRP A 199 -35.20 6.85 -52.33
C TRP A 199 -34.55 5.60 -52.91
N LEU A 200 -35.26 4.92 -53.81
CA LEU A 200 -34.70 3.82 -54.58
C LEU A 200 -33.93 4.36 -55.79
N SER A 201 -32.77 3.81 -56.04
CA SER A 201 -31.83 4.25 -57.10
C SER A 201 -32.45 4.19 -58.47
N LEU A 202 -32.03 5.14 -59.35
CA LEU A 202 -32.47 5.31 -60.72
C LEU A 202 -32.10 4.18 -61.70
N THR A 203 -31.36 3.19 -61.32
CA THR A 203 -30.95 2.07 -62.18
C THR A 203 -32.13 1.13 -62.32
N GLY A 204 -32.93 1.39 -63.37
CA GLY A 204 -34.06 0.59 -63.71
C GLY A 204 -33.66 -0.84 -64.18
N HIS A 205 -33.65 -1.80 -63.30
CA HIS A 205 -33.89 -3.22 -63.49
C HIS A 205 -33.88 -3.87 -62.07
N GLY A 206 -34.86 -3.53 -61.28
CA GLY A 206 -35.06 -4.17 -59.99
C GLY A 206 -36.56 -4.30 -59.74
N GLU A 207 -37.08 -5.52 -59.88
CA GLU A 207 -38.44 -5.88 -59.60
C GLU A 207 -38.73 -5.89 -58.07
N ASP A 208 -38.79 -4.74 -57.44
CA ASP A 208 -39.46 -4.65 -56.14
C ASP A 208 -40.59 -3.63 -56.19
N LYS A 209 -41.64 -4.02 -56.94
CA LYS A 209 -42.91 -3.28 -57.09
C LYS A 209 -43.78 -3.41 -55.85
N THR A 210 -43.41 -4.15 -54.84
CA THR A 210 -44.38 -4.59 -53.81
C THR A 210 -44.62 -3.63 -52.66
N ASN A 211 -43.84 -2.53 -52.50
CA ASN A 211 -44.06 -1.63 -51.37
C ASN A 211 -43.78 -0.14 -51.65
N SER A 212 -43.93 0.33 -52.87
CA SER A 212 -43.78 1.75 -53.18
C SER A 212 -45.16 2.46 -53.27
N TYR A 213 -45.32 3.54 -52.47
CA TYR A 213 -46.58 4.31 -52.44
C TYR A 213 -46.62 5.46 -53.44
N GLY A 214 -45.65 5.60 -54.29
CA GLY A 214 -45.66 6.64 -55.35
C GLY A 214 -44.44 6.58 -56.27
N ALA A 215 -44.66 6.95 -57.51
CA ALA A 215 -43.56 7.13 -58.49
C ALA A 215 -43.61 8.56 -59.03
N VAL A 216 -42.51 9.25 -58.98
CA VAL A 216 -42.32 10.53 -59.67
C VAL A 216 -41.59 10.26 -60.95
N THR A 217 -42.20 10.62 -62.08
CA THR A 217 -41.57 10.49 -63.38
C THR A 217 -41.06 11.84 -63.87
N PHE A 218 -39.85 11.89 -64.36
CA PHE A 218 -39.28 13.09 -64.96
C PHE A 218 -38.28 12.76 -66.05
N GLY A 219 -38.23 13.60 -67.05
CA GLY A 219 -37.31 13.45 -68.20
C GLY A 219 -37.55 12.18 -69.02
N LYS A 220 -36.66 11.93 -69.97
CA LYS A 220 -36.64 10.72 -70.79
C LYS A 220 -35.19 10.25 -70.90
N THR A 221 -34.99 8.96 -70.84
CA THR A 221 -33.72 8.31 -71.17
C THR A 221 -33.41 8.50 -72.67
N PRO A 222 -32.20 8.28 -73.12
CA PRO A 222 -31.87 8.27 -74.54
C PRO A 222 -32.66 7.22 -75.33
N SER A 223 -33.16 6.18 -74.67
CA SER A 223 -34.08 5.13 -75.21
C SER A 223 -35.52 5.54 -75.21
N GLY A 224 -35.90 6.74 -74.80
CA GLY A 224 -37.25 7.27 -74.79
C GLY A 224 -38.13 6.92 -73.59
N GLU A 225 -37.64 6.15 -72.63
CA GLU A 225 -38.36 5.83 -71.41
C GLU A 225 -38.23 6.93 -70.35
N ALA A 226 -39.26 7.13 -69.57
CA ALA A 226 -39.25 8.11 -68.48
C ALA A 226 -38.44 7.60 -67.28
N TYR A 227 -37.64 8.44 -66.64
CA TYR A 227 -37.01 8.15 -65.36
C TYR A 227 -38.10 8.09 -64.32
N LYS A 228 -38.12 6.99 -63.54
CA LYS A 228 -39.07 6.76 -62.46
C LYS A 228 -38.36 6.74 -61.10
N PHE A 229 -38.77 7.61 -60.22
CA PHE A 229 -38.35 7.57 -58.81
C PHE A 229 -39.45 6.89 -57.99
N PHE A 230 -39.06 5.89 -57.24
CA PHE A 230 -39.95 5.27 -56.27
C PHE A 230 -39.66 5.85 -54.89
N VAL A 231 -40.68 6.31 -54.20
CA VAL A 231 -40.60 6.96 -52.89
C VAL A 231 -41.35 6.12 -51.89
N LYS A 232 -40.66 5.74 -50.81
CA LYS A 232 -41.26 5.01 -49.71
C LYS A 232 -41.24 5.87 -48.46
N PRO A 233 -42.38 6.45 -48.03
CA PRO A 233 -42.48 7.11 -46.75
C PRO A 233 -42.66 6.06 -45.65
N GLU A 234 -41.86 6.16 -44.61
CA GLU A 234 -41.98 5.36 -43.40
C GLU A 234 -42.22 6.27 -42.20
N LEU A 235 -43.40 6.11 -41.58
CA LEU A 235 -43.74 6.88 -40.36
C LEU A 235 -43.10 6.19 -39.15
N SER A 236 -42.27 6.92 -38.42
CA SER A 236 -41.72 6.49 -37.16
C SER A 236 -42.26 7.34 -36.02
N LEU A 237 -42.88 6.69 -35.06
CA LEU A 237 -43.39 7.31 -33.83
C LEU A 237 -43.03 6.37 -32.68
N MET A 238 -41.94 6.66 -32.03
CA MET A 238 -41.43 5.86 -30.92
C MET A 238 -40.92 6.77 -29.81
N GLU A 239 -41.33 6.47 -28.58
CA GLU A 239 -40.76 7.09 -27.39
C GLU A 239 -40.39 5.98 -26.42
N SER A 240 -39.15 6.00 -25.94
CA SER A 240 -38.64 5.03 -25.01
C SER A 240 -37.89 5.74 -23.88
N SER A 241 -38.15 5.31 -22.65
CA SER A 241 -37.41 5.78 -21.48
C SER A 241 -36.99 4.61 -20.60
N GLY A 242 -35.79 4.65 -20.10
CA GLY A 242 -35.24 3.62 -19.21
C GLY A 242 -34.45 4.24 -18.06
N LYS A 243 -34.53 3.61 -16.90
CA LYS A 243 -33.73 3.94 -15.75
C LYS A 243 -33.16 2.66 -15.15
N ALA A 244 -31.86 2.60 -14.99
CA ALA A 244 -31.17 1.51 -14.31
C ALA A 244 -30.38 2.07 -13.12
N VAL A 245 -30.44 1.36 -12.00
CA VAL A 245 -29.67 1.70 -10.79
C VAL A 245 -28.92 0.47 -10.35
N LEU A 246 -27.59 0.61 -10.24
CA LEU A 246 -26.72 -0.40 -9.68
C LEU A 246 -26.24 0.10 -8.31
N ILE A 247 -26.45 -0.71 -7.28
CA ILE A 247 -25.92 -0.45 -5.94
C ILE A 247 -25.11 -1.68 -5.51
N ALA A 248 -23.82 -1.48 -5.29
CA ALA A 248 -22.92 -2.52 -4.79
C ALA A 248 -22.31 -2.09 -3.45
N LYS A 249 -22.32 -2.98 -2.46
CA LYS A 249 -21.81 -2.71 -1.11
C LYS A 249 -20.86 -3.80 -0.64
N PRO A 250 -19.65 -3.93 -1.24
CA PRO A 250 -18.67 -4.87 -0.73
C PRO A 250 -18.11 -4.39 0.62
N SER A 251 -17.84 -5.35 1.50
CA SER A 251 -17.25 -5.11 2.81
C SER A 251 -16.14 -6.14 3.04
N ILE A 252 -15.01 -5.70 3.59
CA ILE A 252 -13.86 -6.54 3.87
C ILE A 252 -13.14 -6.07 5.13
N MET A 253 -12.60 -7.01 5.90
CA MET A 253 -11.80 -6.76 7.09
C MET A 253 -10.34 -7.07 6.80
N ALA A 254 -9.43 -6.24 7.28
CA ALA A 254 -7.98 -6.42 7.14
C ALA A 254 -7.25 -6.14 8.45
N LEU A 255 -6.15 -6.83 8.67
CA LEU A 255 -5.19 -6.48 9.70
C LEU A 255 -4.45 -5.19 9.34
N ASN A 256 -4.05 -4.44 10.36
CA ASN A 256 -3.27 -3.22 10.18
C ASN A 256 -1.96 -3.47 9.39
N GLY A 257 -1.83 -2.83 8.24
CA GLY A 257 -0.68 -2.97 7.33
C GLY A 257 -0.78 -4.12 6.33
N GLU A 258 -1.78 -5.00 6.43
CA GLU A 258 -1.97 -6.12 5.51
C GLU A 258 -3.00 -5.82 4.42
N THR A 259 -2.80 -6.43 3.25
CA THR A 259 -3.71 -6.28 2.13
C THR A 259 -4.75 -7.39 2.14
N ALA A 260 -6.02 -7.00 2.23
CA ALA A 260 -7.14 -7.91 2.04
C ALA A 260 -7.72 -7.74 0.63
N HIS A 261 -8.21 -8.83 0.06
CA HIS A 261 -8.78 -8.90 -1.28
C HIS A 261 -10.11 -9.64 -1.27
N ILE A 262 -11.13 -9.08 -1.89
CA ILE A 262 -12.41 -9.75 -2.14
C ILE A 262 -12.80 -9.61 -3.60
N LEU A 263 -13.24 -10.72 -4.19
CA LEU A 263 -13.82 -10.80 -5.52
C LEU A 263 -15.18 -11.48 -5.43
N ILE A 264 -16.23 -10.80 -5.86
CA ILE A 264 -17.59 -11.31 -5.93
C ILE A 264 -18.06 -11.18 -7.37
N GLY A 265 -18.08 -12.28 -8.12
CA GLY A 265 -18.39 -12.19 -9.54
C GLY A 265 -18.36 -13.54 -10.24
N GLU A 266 -18.23 -13.48 -11.55
CA GLU A 266 -18.28 -14.61 -12.47
C GLU A 266 -17.01 -14.62 -13.35
N ARG A 267 -16.69 -15.78 -13.89
CA ARG A 267 -15.69 -15.93 -14.95
C ARG A 267 -16.38 -16.11 -16.28
N ILE A 268 -16.19 -15.17 -17.17
CA ILE A 268 -16.75 -15.21 -18.51
C ILE A 268 -15.71 -15.68 -19.54
N PRO A 269 -16.06 -16.54 -20.49
CA PRO A 269 -15.16 -16.96 -21.58
C PRO A 269 -15.02 -15.82 -22.60
N VAL A 270 -13.79 -15.41 -22.87
CA VAL A 270 -13.43 -14.50 -23.95
C VAL A 270 -12.69 -15.30 -25.02
N ILE A 271 -13.21 -15.28 -26.24
CA ILE A 271 -12.61 -16.00 -27.37
C ILE A 271 -11.59 -15.05 -28.02
N GLU A 272 -10.32 -15.47 -28.03
CA GLU A 272 -9.25 -14.80 -28.75
C GLU A 272 -8.98 -15.56 -30.05
N GLU A 273 -9.10 -14.86 -31.17
CA GLU A 273 -8.72 -15.38 -32.48
C GLU A 273 -7.37 -14.79 -32.87
N SER A 274 -6.38 -15.62 -33.09
CA SER A 274 -5.06 -15.23 -33.62
C SER A 274 -4.79 -15.99 -34.92
N GLU A 275 -4.22 -15.27 -35.88
CA GLU A 275 -3.76 -15.87 -37.11
C GLU A 275 -2.24 -16.04 -37.04
N VAL A 276 -1.78 -17.30 -37.04
CA VAL A 276 -0.35 -17.64 -37.01
C VAL A 276 -0.07 -18.48 -38.24
N ASN A 277 0.81 -18.01 -39.12
CA ASN A 277 1.19 -18.68 -40.37
C ASN A 277 0.01 -19.05 -41.33
N GLY A 278 -1.04 -18.21 -41.36
CA GLY A 278 -2.21 -18.45 -42.21
C GLY A 278 -3.25 -19.41 -41.60
N GLU A 279 -2.99 -19.94 -40.41
CA GLU A 279 -3.96 -20.76 -39.67
C GLU A 279 -4.64 -19.94 -38.58
N ARG A 280 -5.97 -19.98 -38.54
CA ARG A 280 -6.77 -19.34 -37.48
C ARG A 280 -6.78 -20.22 -36.26
N LYS A 281 -6.13 -19.75 -35.20
CA LYS A 281 -6.11 -20.41 -33.89
C LYS A 281 -7.09 -19.70 -32.95
N ARG A 282 -8.03 -20.45 -32.41
CA ARG A 282 -8.95 -19.98 -31.37
C ARG A 282 -8.45 -20.44 -30.03
N SER A 283 -8.31 -19.49 -29.10
CA SER A 283 -8.09 -19.76 -27.68
C SER A 283 -9.21 -19.15 -26.84
N THR A 284 -9.52 -19.80 -25.73
CA THR A 284 -10.50 -19.26 -24.77
C THR A 284 -9.75 -18.79 -23.53
N ARG A 285 -9.87 -17.50 -23.23
CA ARG A 285 -9.40 -16.91 -21.98
C ARG A 285 -10.60 -16.65 -21.08
N TYR A 286 -10.46 -16.91 -19.79
CA TYR A 286 -11.48 -16.57 -18.83
C TYR A 286 -11.15 -15.23 -18.18
N GLU A 287 -12.11 -14.31 -18.20
CA GLU A 287 -12.00 -12.98 -17.57
C GLU A 287 -12.89 -12.92 -16.35
N GLU A 288 -12.34 -12.41 -15.23
CA GLU A 288 -13.09 -12.24 -13.99
C GLU A 288 -13.82 -10.91 -14.00
N VAL A 289 -15.15 -10.97 -13.92
CA VAL A 289 -16.03 -9.80 -13.89
C VAL A 289 -16.87 -9.81 -12.63
N GLY A 290 -17.21 -8.64 -12.13
CA GLY A 290 -17.97 -8.47 -10.90
C GLY A 290 -17.41 -7.34 -10.03
N ILE A 291 -17.51 -7.51 -8.72
CA ILE A 291 -17.05 -6.55 -7.71
C ILE A 291 -15.70 -7.02 -7.17
N LYS A 292 -14.66 -6.19 -7.33
CA LYS A 292 -13.33 -6.41 -6.76
C LYS A 292 -13.01 -5.28 -5.79
N LEU A 293 -12.55 -5.63 -4.61
CA LEU A 293 -12.09 -4.66 -3.62
C LEU A 293 -10.79 -5.13 -3.00
N ASN A 294 -9.73 -4.34 -3.17
CA ASN A 294 -8.45 -4.52 -2.48
C ASN A 294 -8.31 -3.38 -1.47
N TYR A 295 -7.89 -3.72 -0.29
CA TYR A 295 -7.82 -2.81 0.83
C TYR A 295 -6.59 -3.05 1.68
N THR A 296 -5.81 -1.99 1.93
CA THR A 296 -4.65 -2.02 2.84
C THR A 296 -4.79 -0.86 3.83
N PRO A 297 -5.16 -1.11 5.09
CA PRO A 297 -5.25 -0.10 6.12
C PRO A 297 -3.91 0.13 6.81
N ILE A 298 -3.66 1.37 7.23
CA ILE A 298 -2.62 1.74 8.19
C ILE A 298 -3.25 2.61 9.25
N ILE A 299 -3.35 2.08 10.49
CA ILE A 299 -3.92 2.83 11.61
C ILE A 299 -2.88 3.85 12.07
N THR A 300 -3.27 5.11 12.12
CA THR A 300 -2.41 6.21 12.58
C THR A 300 -2.53 6.42 14.10
N ALA A 301 -1.56 7.12 14.69
CA ALA A 301 -1.50 7.32 16.14
C ALA A 301 -2.71 8.08 16.72
N ASP A 302 -3.38 8.89 15.90
CA ASP A 302 -4.61 9.63 16.22
C ASP A 302 -5.89 8.80 16.07
N GLY A 303 -5.77 7.51 15.73
CA GLY A 303 -6.91 6.61 15.54
C GLY A 303 -7.55 6.68 14.15
N GLY A 304 -7.05 7.51 13.24
CA GLY A 304 -7.47 7.53 11.84
C GLY A 304 -6.90 6.33 11.07
N VAL A 305 -7.41 6.11 9.87
CA VAL A 305 -7.01 5.01 8.98
C VAL A 305 -6.54 5.58 7.65
N ASP A 306 -5.26 5.45 7.34
CA ASP A 306 -4.73 5.68 6.00
C ASP A 306 -5.03 4.43 5.17
N ALA A 307 -5.97 4.54 4.25
CA ALA A 307 -6.48 3.44 3.45
C ALA A 307 -5.99 3.51 2.01
N LYS A 308 -5.28 2.49 1.54
CA LYS A 308 -5.05 2.28 0.12
C LYS A 308 -6.16 1.38 -0.40
N ILE A 309 -6.96 1.90 -1.33
CA ILE A 309 -8.17 1.26 -1.81
C ILE A 309 -8.10 1.12 -3.32
N HIS A 310 -8.44 -0.06 -3.82
CA HIS A 310 -8.75 -0.31 -5.22
C HIS A 310 -10.10 -1.00 -5.28
N ALA A 311 -11.10 -0.26 -5.77
CA ALA A 311 -12.46 -0.74 -5.94
C ALA A 311 -12.79 -0.80 -7.43
N GLU A 312 -13.32 -1.93 -7.88
CA GLU A 312 -13.73 -2.16 -9.26
C GLU A 312 -15.10 -2.83 -9.29
N VAL A 313 -15.96 -2.35 -10.18
CA VAL A 313 -17.22 -3.03 -10.55
C VAL A 313 -17.23 -3.19 -12.05
N SER A 314 -17.26 -4.43 -12.51
CA SER A 314 -17.33 -4.80 -13.91
C SER A 314 -18.60 -5.59 -14.19
N THR A 315 -19.33 -5.18 -15.23
CA THR A 315 -20.61 -5.80 -15.64
C THR A 315 -20.46 -6.32 -17.07
N PRO A 316 -20.62 -7.64 -17.30
CA PRO A 316 -20.60 -8.20 -18.63
C PRO A 316 -21.94 -7.99 -19.32
N ILE A 317 -21.92 -7.63 -20.59
CA ILE A 317 -23.10 -7.50 -21.46
C ILE A 317 -22.84 -8.35 -22.70
N MET A 318 -23.69 -9.33 -22.94
CA MET A 318 -23.59 -10.16 -24.14
C MET A 318 -24.04 -9.37 -25.37
N VAL A 319 -23.15 -9.23 -26.34
CA VAL A 319 -23.43 -8.63 -27.65
C VAL A 319 -23.72 -9.77 -28.64
N SER A 320 -24.99 -10.05 -28.87
CA SER A 320 -25.44 -11.21 -29.65
C SER A 320 -24.93 -11.20 -31.09
N GLU A 321 -24.84 -10.03 -31.73
CA GLU A 321 -24.33 -9.86 -33.09
C GLU A 321 -22.87 -10.28 -33.24
N MET A 322 -22.06 -10.05 -32.21
CA MET A 322 -20.62 -10.35 -32.18
C MET A 322 -20.33 -11.69 -31.51
N LYS A 323 -21.30 -12.32 -30.88
CA LYS A 323 -21.13 -13.50 -30.01
C LYS A 323 -20.00 -13.31 -28.98
N ALA A 324 -19.89 -12.10 -28.46
CA ALA A 324 -18.82 -11.65 -27.55
C ALA A 324 -19.40 -10.83 -26.39
N TYR A 325 -18.65 -10.78 -25.31
CA TYR A 325 -19.01 -9.93 -24.17
C TYR A 325 -18.38 -8.54 -24.27
N LYS A 326 -19.18 -7.51 -24.04
CA LYS A 326 -18.73 -6.16 -23.74
C LYS A 326 -18.68 -6.01 -22.23
N ILE A 327 -17.48 -5.72 -21.69
CA ILE A 327 -17.31 -5.52 -20.25
C ILE A 327 -17.32 -4.02 -19.97
N SER A 328 -18.28 -3.57 -19.15
CA SER A 328 -18.32 -2.20 -18.65
C SER A 328 -17.70 -2.16 -17.27
N THR A 329 -16.51 -1.54 -17.16
CA THR A 329 -15.74 -1.47 -15.92
C THR A 329 -15.78 -0.07 -15.34
N ARG A 330 -15.99 0.01 -14.04
CA ARG A 330 -15.93 1.22 -13.22
C ARG A 330 -14.94 0.95 -12.08
N GLN A 331 -13.85 1.71 -12.03
CA GLN A 331 -12.79 1.47 -11.04
C GLN A 331 -12.29 2.77 -10.42
N ALA A 332 -11.87 2.68 -9.18
CA ALA A 332 -11.17 3.73 -8.47
C ALA A 332 -9.95 3.15 -7.74
N HIS A 333 -8.81 3.80 -7.89
CA HIS A 333 -7.58 3.50 -7.17
C HIS A 333 -7.13 4.76 -6.45
N THR A 334 -7.16 4.73 -5.13
CA THR A 334 -6.85 5.91 -4.33
C THR A 334 -6.22 5.54 -2.99
N ARG A 335 -5.56 6.52 -2.39
CA ARG A 335 -5.14 6.48 -0.98
C ARG A 335 -5.79 7.66 -0.27
N VAL A 336 -6.55 7.35 0.78
CA VAL A 336 -7.33 8.34 1.54
C VAL A 336 -7.16 8.13 3.02
N ARG A 337 -7.32 9.21 3.78
CA ARG A 337 -7.41 9.15 5.23
C ARG A 337 -8.87 9.17 5.64
N LEU A 338 -9.26 8.19 6.44
CA LEU A 338 -10.61 8.01 6.98
C LEU A 338 -10.57 8.20 8.50
N GLN A 339 -11.55 8.90 9.04
CA GLN A 339 -11.84 8.85 10.45
C GLN A 339 -12.76 7.68 10.76
N GLN A 340 -12.70 7.14 11.95
CA GLN A 340 -13.51 5.99 12.33
C GLN A 340 -15.01 6.31 12.19
N GLY A 341 -15.73 5.52 11.39
CA GLY A 341 -17.17 5.66 11.14
C GLY A 341 -17.55 6.76 10.14
N GLU A 342 -16.61 7.58 9.68
CA GLU A 342 -16.85 8.62 8.68
C GLU A 342 -17.09 8.01 7.28
N VAL A 343 -18.02 8.58 6.54
CA VAL A 343 -18.28 8.24 5.13
C VAL A 343 -17.60 9.26 4.24
N LEU A 344 -16.66 8.82 3.44
CA LEU A 344 -15.92 9.67 2.50
C LEU A 344 -16.28 9.32 1.06
N VAL A 345 -16.54 10.34 0.24
CA VAL A 345 -16.69 10.19 -1.21
C VAL A 345 -15.29 10.16 -1.84
N ILE A 346 -14.91 9.03 -2.44
CA ILE A 346 -13.60 8.84 -3.07
C ILE A 346 -13.58 9.14 -4.56
N GLY A 347 -14.75 9.20 -5.19
CA GLY A 347 -14.85 9.51 -6.60
C GLY A 347 -16.29 9.51 -7.10
N GLY A 348 -16.48 10.13 -8.25
CA GLY A 348 -17.77 10.16 -8.92
C GLY A 348 -17.61 10.58 -10.38
N LEU A 349 -18.62 10.29 -11.18
CA LEU A 349 -18.72 10.66 -12.59
C LEU A 349 -20.14 11.11 -12.87
N MET A 350 -20.28 12.21 -13.59
CA MET A 350 -21.54 12.62 -14.21
C MET A 350 -21.27 12.84 -15.70
N ASP A 351 -21.88 12.01 -16.55
CA ASP A 351 -21.78 12.11 -18.01
C ASP A 351 -23.18 12.28 -18.58
N ASN A 352 -23.41 13.39 -19.26
CA ASN A 352 -24.67 13.71 -19.92
C ASN A 352 -24.42 13.82 -21.42
N ARG A 353 -25.10 12.98 -22.20
CA ARG A 353 -25.05 13.00 -23.67
C ARG A 353 -26.41 13.36 -24.20
N ASP A 354 -26.51 14.47 -24.92
CA ASP A 354 -27.70 14.90 -25.64
C ASP A 354 -27.38 14.88 -27.14
N GLN A 355 -28.07 14.02 -27.87
CA GLN A 355 -27.90 13.87 -29.30
C GLN A 355 -29.20 14.18 -29.99
N HIS A 356 -29.19 15.14 -30.91
CA HIS A 356 -30.30 15.53 -31.74
C HIS A 356 -29.91 15.37 -33.21
N GLN A 357 -30.58 14.43 -33.89
CA GLN A 357 -30.36 14.16 -35.30
C GLN A 357 -31.62 14.51 -36.07
N ILE A 358 -31.47 15.36 -37.10
CA ILE A 358 -32.55 15.73 -38.01
C ILE A 358 -32.19 15.29 -39.41
N GLN A 359 -33.02 14.47 -40.01
CA GLN A 359 -32.96 14.14 -41.43
C GLN A 359 -34.14 14.83 -42.12
N LYS A 360 -33.86 15.62 -43.15
CA LYS A 360 -34.90 16.33 -43.87
C LYS A 360 -34.72 16.22 -45.39
N VAL A 361 -35.83 16.28 -46.09
CA VAL A 361 -35.77 16.45 -47.56
C VAL A 361 -35.42 17.92 -47.84
N PRO A 362 -34.34 18.19 -48.59
CA PRO A 362 -33.94 19.55 -48.92
C PRO A 362 -35.12 20.35 -49.49
N ILE A 363 -35.17 21.63 -49.16
CA ILE A 363 -36.23 22.58 -49.56
C ILE A 363 -37.61 22.26 -48.93
N LEU A 364 -38.14 21.05 -49.11
CA LEU A 364 -39.48 20.65 -48.61
C LEU A 364 -39.53 20.59 -47.10
N GLY A 365 -38.41 20.15 -46.48
CA GLY A 365 -38.28 20.10 -45.01
C GLY A 365 -38.20 21.48 -44.35
N ASP A 366 -37.97 22.55 -45.10
CA ASP A 366 -37.85 23.93 -44.58
C ASP A 366 -39.15 24.75 -44.73
N ILE A 367 -40.16 24.20 -45.36
CA ILE A 367 -41.46 24.89 -45.55
C ILE A 367 -42.16 25.05 -44.19
N PRO A 368 -42.59 26.28 -43.84
CA PRO A 368 -43.36 26.50 -42.62
C PRO A 368 -44.61 25.65 -42.61
N LEU A 369 -44.97 25.08 -41.45
CA LEU A 369 -46.10 24.21 -41.20
C LEU A 369 -46.06 22.82 -41.88
N LEU A 370 -45.71 22.73 -43.15
CA LEU A 370 -45.67 21.48 -43.92
C LEU A 370 -44.30 20.74 -43.79
N GLY A 371 -43.24 21.44 -43.45
CA GLY A 371 -41.90 20.88 -43.37
C GLY A 371 -41.77 19.73 -42.34
N LYS A 372 -42.66 19.66 -41.35
CA LYS A 372 -42.70 18.56 -40.40
C LYS A 372 -43.00 17.19 -41.05
N LEU A 373 -43.72 17.16 -42.14
CA LEU A 373 -44.02 15.95 -42.90
C LEU A 373 -42.80 15.46 -43.70
N PHE A 374 -41.80 16.33 -43.91
CA PHE A 374 -40.59 16.04 -44.70
C PHE A 374 -39.34 16.00 -43.81
N ARG A 375 -39.56 15.88 -42.50
CA ARG A 375 -38.47 15.75 -41.49
C ARG A 375 -38.66 14.49 -40.69
N HIS A 376 -37.52 13.86 -40.40
CA HIS A 376 -37.40 12.83 -39.38
C HIS A 376 -36.47 13.34 -38.29
N SER A 377 -36.92 13.31 -37.05
CA SER A 377 -36.17 13.80 -35.89
C SER A 377 -35.97 12.66 -34.89
N ARG A 378 -34.74 12.43 -34.49
CA ARG A 378 -34.37 11.51 -33.44
C ARG A 378 -33.64 12.28 -32.35
N LYS A 379 -34.15 12.22 -31.14
CA LYS A 379 -33.55 12.79 -29.95
C LYS A 379 -33.21 11.67 -28.98
N SER A 380 -31.95 11.59 -28.56
CA SER A 380 -31.47 10.67 -27.51
C SER A 380 -30.81 11.48 -26.42
N LYS A 381 -31.15 11.18 -25.19
CA LYS A 381 -30.52 11.76 -24.02
C LYS A 381 -30.12 10.63 -23.10
N ASP A 382 -28.83 10.48 -22.86
CA ASP A 382 -28.26 9.50 -21.98
C ASP A 382 -27.55 10.22 -20.83
N SER A 383 -27.85 9.86 -19.60
CA SER A 383 -27.21 10.39 -18.40
C SER A 383 -26.67 9.22 -17.57
N VAL A 384 -25.41 9.30 -17.23
CA VAL A 384 -24.74 8.33 -16.36
C VAL A 384 -24.20 9.08 -15.16
N GLU A 385 -24.65 8.72 -13.98
CA GLU A 385 -24.16 9.26 -12.72
C GLU A 385 -23.57 8.11 -11.91
N MET A 386 -22.37 8.29 -11.38
CA MET A 386 -21.70 7.31 -10.53
C MET A 386 -21.13 7.99 -9.30
N LEU A 387 -21.26 7.32 -8.15
CA LEU A 387 -20.70 7.77 -6.89
C LEU A 387 -20.05 6.59 -6.17
N MET A 388 -18.86 6.80 -5.67
CA MET A 388 -18.13 5.84 -4.84
C MET A 388 -17.86 6.42 -3.47
N LEU A 389 -18.37 5.73 -2.42
CA LEU A 389 -18.21 6.10 -1.02
C LEU A 389 -17.49 4.99 -0.28
N VAL A 390 -16.74 5.35 0.75
CA VAL A 390 -16.07 4.39 1.64
C VAL A 390 -16.25 4.80 3.09
N ARG A 391 -16.29 3.80 3.98
CA ARG A 391 -16.34 3.97 5.43
C ARG A 391 -15.42 2.93 6.08
N ALA A 392 -14.59 3.36 7.03
CA ALA A 392 -13.78 2.49 7.88
C ALA A 392 -14.36 2.41 9.29
N THR A 393 -14.42 1.20 9.84
CA THR A 393 -14.91 0.94 11.20
C THR A 393 -14.02 -0.05 11.92
#